data_8ef452fef02a89c0a251eaf1d52e4ad1
#
_entry.id   8ef452fef02a89c0a251eaf1d52e4ad1
#
_cell.length_a   1.000
_cell.length_b   1.000
_cell.length_c   1.000
_cell.angle_alpha   90.00
_cell.angle_beta   90.00
_cell.angle_gamma   90.00
#
_symmetry.space_group_name_H-M   'P 1'
#
loop_
_entity.id
_entity.type
_entity.pdbx_description
1 polymer ?
#
loop_
_entity_poly.entity_id
_entity_poly.type
_entity_poly.pdbx_seq_one_letter_code
_entity_poly.pdbx_strand_id
1 'polypeptide(L)'
;MSVENWIAAPALAAVLLTSSGVGTSTVNAEHLQQAAEAGDSQRIALLLSQGSGIDSRDANGRTPLLIAIRARQLEAARVLIAAGADVNAKDRMQDSPYLYAGASGQTEILQMTLAHGADLRSTNRYGGTALIPAAERGHVSTVQLLIEAGVDVDHINNLGWTALLETVILGDGSQRYAQITQLLIAAGADVNLADEQGVTPLAHARQRRQTVIEQLLRAAGAR
;
A
#
# COMPACT_ATOMS: atom_id res chain seq x y z
N MET A 1 6.28 -18.40 -88.41
CA MET A 1 4.99 -18.66 -87.77
C MET A 1 5.24 -18.58 -86.25
N SER A 2 4.59 -17.70 -85.61
CA SER A 2 4.69 -17.09 -84.38
C SER A 2 5.12 -17.92 -83.16
N VAL A 3 6.12 -17.44 -82.44
CA VAL A 3 6.49 -17.87 -81.11
C VAL A 3 6.11 -16.76 -80.16
N GLU A 4 5.11 -16.98 -79.31
CA GLU A 4 4.70 -16.04 -78.27
C GLU A 4 5.58 -16.22 -77.03
N ASN A 5 6.24 -15.11 -76.69
CA ASN A 5 7.05 -14.95 -75.45
C ASN A 5 6.14 -14.82 -74.27
N TRP A 6 6.22 -15.74 -73.33
CA TRP A 6 5.64 -15.56 -71.94
C TRP A 6 6.70 -15.02 -71.00
N ILE A 7 6.58 -13.75 -70.68
CA ILE A 7 7.40 -13.13 -69.63
C ILE A 7 6.70 -13.38 -68.32
N ALA A 8 7.29 -14.19 -67.45
CA ALA A 8 6.86 -14.41 -66.09
C ALA A 8 7.23 -13.18 -65.24
N ALA A 9 6.25 -12.54 -64.69
CA ALA A 9 6.43 -11.48 -63.66
C ALA A 9 6.91 -12.09 -62.35
N PRO A 10 7.86 -11.47 -61.64
CA PRO A 10 8.27 -11.97 -60.33
C PRO A 10 7.19 -11.70 -59.28
N ALA A 11 6.79 -12.73 -58.58
CA ALA A 11 5.94 -12.64 -57.40
C ALA A 11 6.64 -11.78 -56.31
N LEU A 12 6.10 -10.61 -56.00
CA LEU A 12 6.48 -9.87 -54.81
C LEU A 12 6.01 -10.70 -53.61
N ALA A 13 6.95 -11.36 -52.92
CA ALA A 13 6.72 -11.91 -51.60
C ALA A 13 6.50 -10.72 -50.61
N ALA A 14 5.27 -10.52 -50.20
CA ALA A 14 4.97 -9.65 -49.09
C ALA A 14 5.53 -10.27 -47.81
N VAL A 15 6.67 -9.79 -47.39
CA VAL A 15 7.20 -10.08 -46.06
C VAL A 15 6.26 -9.36 -45.06
N LEU A 16 5.32 -10.11 -44.52
CA LEU A 16 4.59 -9.69 -43.32
C LEU A 16 5.61 -9.63 -42.18
N LEU A 17 6.09 -8.42 -41.92
CA LEU A 17 6.78 -8.10 -40.70
C LEU A 17 5.78 -8.22 -39.55
N THR A 18 5.66 -9.41 -38.97
CA THR A 18 5.10 -9.59 -37.62
C THR A 18 6.18 -9.17 -36.61
N SER A 19 6.40 -7.88 -36.51
CA SER A 19 7.28 -7.34 -35.48
C SER A 19 6.43 -6.56 -34.46
N SER A 20 6.52 -6.98 -33.21
CA SER A 20 6.54 -6.09 -32.08
C SER A 20 5.26 -5.87 -31.25
N GLY A 21 4.54 -6.91 -30.89
CA GLY A 21 3.59 -6.81 -29.78
C GLY A 21 4.27 -6.64 -28.41
N VAL A 22 5.48 -7.14 -28.25
CA VAL A 22 6.22 -7.13 -26.98
C VAL A 22 6.87 -5.76 -26.70
N GLY A 23 7.43 -5.10 -27.71
CA GLY A 23 8.12 -3.82 -27.53
C GLY A 23 7.18 -2.65 -27.23
N THR A 24 6.00 -2.61 -27.83
CA THR A 24 5.02 -1.54 -27.58
C THR A 24 4.35 -1.67 -26.21
N SER A 25 4.15 -2.88 -25.71
CA SER A 25 3.54 -3.12 -24.40
C SER A 25 4.49 -2.70 -23.25
N THR A 26 5.78 -2.97 -23.37
CA THR A 26 6.76 -2.57 -22.33
C THR A 26 6.96 -1.06 -22.31
N VAL A 27 7.05 -0.39 -23.46
CA VAL A 27 7.17 1.08 -23.55
C VAL A 27 5.94 1.76 -22.96
N ASN A 28 4.73 1.26 -23.25
CA ASN A 28 3.50 1.80 -22.67
C ASN A 28 3.42 1.59 -21.16
N ALA A 29 3.94 0.48 -20.63
CA ALA A 29 4.01 0.22 -19.19
C ALA A 29 4.95 1.21 -18.49
N GLU A 30 6.14 1.46 -19.03
CA GLU A 30 7.09 2.45 -18.50
C GLU A 30 6.50 3.87 -18.50
N HIS A 31 5.79 4.25 -19.58
CA HIS A 31 5.12 5.53 -19.66
C HIS A 31 3.99 5.67 -18.62
N LEU A 32 3.24 4.61 -18.32
CA LEU A 32 2.21 4.62 -17.30
C LEU A 32 2.81 4.82 -15.90
N GLN A 33 3.93 4.14 -15.60
CA GLN A 33 4.65 4.29 -14.35
C GLN A 33 5.21 5.71 -14.18
N GLN A 34 5.79 6.30 -15.23
CA GLN A 34 6.27 7.69 -15.23
C GLN A 34 5.12 8.68 -15.03
N ALA A 35 3.99 8.49 -15.71
CA ALA A 35 2.80 9.33 -15.54
C ALA A 35 2.25 9.23 -14.10
N ALA A 36 2.26 8.03 -13.51
CA ALA A 36 1.86 7.79 -12.13
C ALA A 36 2.78 8.50 -11.13
N GLU A 37 4.09 8.45 -11.33
CA GLU A 37 5.07 9.13 -10.48
C GLU A 37 4.95 10.67 -10.58
N ALA A 38 4.72 11.17 -11.80
CA ALA A 38 4.54 12.60 -12.05
C ALA A 38 3.18 13.14 -11.60
N GLY A 39 2.19 12.27 -11.32
CA GLY A 39 0.83 12.68 -10.97
C GLY A 39 -0.01 13.13 -12.18
N ASP A 40 0.40 12.79 -13.40
CA ASP A 40 -0.29 13.17 -14.64
C ASP A 40 -1.52 12.27 -14.88
N SER A 41 -2.62 12.60 -14.22
CA SER A 41 -3.88 11.85 -14.26
C SER A 41 -4.49 11.81 -15.67
N GLN A 42 -4.30 12.85 -16.49
CA GLN A 42 -4.78 12.87 -17.88
C GLN A 42 -3.98 11.88 -18.75
N ARG A 43 -2.67 11.87 -18.58
CA ARG A 43 -1.79 10.94 -19.28
C ARG A 43 -2.06 9.49 -18.85
N ILE A 44 -2.32 9.24 -17.55
CA ILE A 44 -2.73 7.93 -17.05
C ILE A 44 -4.00 7.46 -17.76
N ALA A 45 -5.07 8.28 -17.77
CA ALA A 45 -6.33 7.92 -18.40
C ALA A 45 -6.15 7.62 -19.91
N LEU A 46 -5.35 8.42 -20.62
CA LEU A 46 -5.04 8.19 -22.03
C LEU A 46 -4.31 6.84 -22.23
N LEU A 47 -3.26 6.56 -21.45
CA LEU A 47 -2.48 5.33 -21.58
C LEU A 47 -3.33 4.09 -21.27
N LEU A 48 -4.20 4.15 -20.27
CA LEU A 48 -5.14 3.08 -19.95
C LEU A 48 -6.13 2.83 -21.09
N SER A 49 -6.66 3.89 -21.71
CA SER A 49 -7.55 3.75 -22.88
C SER A 49 -6.86 3.13 -24.12
N GLN A 50 -5.54 3.22 -24.19
CA GLN A 50 -4.69 2.59 -25.22
C GLN A 50 -4.28 1.15 -24.87
N GLY A 51 -4.79 0.60 -23.75
CA GLY A 51 -4.53 -0.78 -23.34
C GLY A 51 -3.24 -1.01 -22.56
N SER A 52 -2.65 0.05 -21.97
CA SER A 52 -1.53 -0.12 -21.04
C SER A 52 -1.96 -0.98 -19.86
N GLY A 53 -1.11 -1.94 -19.46
CA GLY A 53 -1.37 -2.82 -18.33
C GLY A 53 -1.42 -2.03 -17.02
N ILE A 54 -2.60 -1.94 -16.40
CA ILE A 54 -2.86 -1.13 -15.21
C ILE A 54 -1.99 -1.56 -14.02
N ASP A 55 -1.71 -2.85 -13.89
CA ASP A 55 -0.88 -3.45 -12.84
C ASP A 55 0.50 -3.90 -13.35
N SER A 56 0.99 -3.29 -14.46
CA SER A 56 2.33 -3.53 -14.97
C SER A 56 3.38 -3.22 -13.89
N ARG A 57 4.41 -4.09 -13.78
CA ARG A 57 5.38 -4.00 -12.70
C ARG A 57 6.71 -3.41 -13.18
N ASP A 58 7.25 -2.48 -12.40
CA ASP A 58 8.61 -1.97 -12.60
C ASP A 58 9.69 -2.99 -12.13
N ALA A 59 10.95 -2.60 -12.23
CA ALA A 59 12.08 -3.42 -11.79
C ALA A 59 12.06 -3.77 -10.28
N ASN A 60 11.33 -2.99 -9.46
CA ASN A 60 11.12 -3.24 -8.04
C ASN A 60 9.83 -4.04 -7.74
N GLY A 61 9.08 -4.41 -8.78
CA GLY A 61 7.79 -5.07 -8.65
C GLY A 61 6.64 -4.12 -8.30
N ARG A 62 6.84 -2.80 -8.34
CA ARG A 62 5.83 -1.80 -8.01
C ARG A 62 4.85 -1.64 -9.17
N THR A 63 3.56 -1.55 -8.86
CA THR A 63 2.51 -1.16 -9.80
C THR A 63 2.46 0.36 -9.97
N PRO A 64 1.85 0.90 -11.06
CA PRO A 64 1.62 2.33 -11.22
C PRO A 64 0.88 2.94 -10.02
N LEU A 65 -0.09 2.23 -9.45
CA LEU A 65 -0.81 2.67 -8.26
C LEU A 65 0.13 2.82 -7.05
N LEU A 66 0.97 1.82 -6.76
CA LEU A 66 1.93 1.92 -5.66
C LEU A 66 2.94 3.06 -5.90
N ILE A 67 3.38 3.27 -7.13
CA ILE A 67 4.27 4.38 -7.50
C ILE A 67 3.58 5.74 -7.22
N ALA A 68 2.33 5.93 -7.68
CA ALA A 68 1.57 7.14 -7.43
C ALA A 68 1.43 7.44 -5.92
N ILE A 69 1.11 6.42 -5.11
CA ILE A 69 0.96 6.56 -3.65
C ILE A 69 2.29 6.92 -3.00
N ARG A 70 3.40 6.29 -3.40
CA ARG A 70 4.74 6.62 -2.88
C ARG A 70 5.16 8.04 -3.24
N ALA A 71 4.78 8.53 -4.42
CA ALA A 71 4.99 9.91 -4.87
C ALA A 71 3.96 10.92 -4.31
N ARG A 72 3.01 10.46 -3.47
CA ARG A 72 1.93 11.27 -2.88
C ARG A 72 1.01 11.93 -3.91
N GLN A 73 0.81 11.28 -5.05
CA GLN A 73 0.00 11.77 -6.16
C GLN A 73 -1.46 11.32 -6.00
N LEU A 74 -2.24 12.06 -5.22
CA LEU A 74 -3.61 11.70 -4.86
C LEU A 74 -4.51 11.48 -6.09
N GLU A 75 -4.51 12.41 -7.05
CA GLU A 75 -5.38 12.31 -8.23
C GLU A 75 -4.96 11.18 -9.17
N ALA A 76 -3.66 10.93 -9.32
CA ALA A 76 -3.18 9.77 -10.06
C ALA A 76 -3.61 8.46 -9.41
N ALA A 77 -3.49 8.35 -8.08
CA ALA A 77 -3.97 7.19 -7.33
C ALA A 77 -5.48 7.00 -7.49
N ARG A 78 -6.27 8.09 -7.42
CA ARG A 78 -7.73 8.07 -7.62
C ARG A 78 -8.10 7.51 -8.98
N VAL A 79 -7.47 8.01 -10.07
CA VAL A 79 -7.74 7.55 -11.44
C VAL A 79 -7.40 6.07 -11.60
N LEU A 80 -6.25 5.63 -11.06
CA LEU A 80 -5.82 4.23 -11.13
C LEU A 80 -6.76 3.30 -10.34
N ILE A 81 -7.16 3.67 -9.11
CA ILE A 81 -8.10 2.88 -8.30
C ILE A 81 -9.46 2.81 -8.99
N ALA A 82 -9.99 3.93 -9.49
CA ALA A 82 -11.26 3.98 -10.21
C ALA A 82 -11.24 3.14 -11.51
N ALA A 83 -10.07 3.00 -12.13
CA ALA A 83 -9.88 2.14 -13.31
C ALA A 83 -9.69 0.65 -12.95
N GLY A 84 -9.71 0.28 -11.68
CA GLY A 84 -9.63 -1.11 -11.21
C GLY A 84 -8.21 -1.62 -10.94
N ALA A 85 -7.24 -0.75 -10.62
CA ALA A 85 -5.91 -1.17 -10.19
C ALA A 85 -5.98 -2.03 -8.92
N ASP A 86 -5.16 -3.07 -8.85
CA ASP A 86 -5.10 -3.97 -7.69
C ASP A 86 -4.47 -3.26 -6.47
N VAL A 87 -5.32 -2.95 -5.48
CA VAL A 87 -4.92 -2.30 -4.22
C VAL A 87 -4.11 -3.21 -3.30
N ASN A 88 -4.06 -4.52 -3.58
CA ASN A 88 -3.36 -5.53 -2.81
C ASN A 88 -2.05 -6.01 -3.45
N ALA A 89 -1.72 -5.53 -4.66
CA ALA A 89 -0.56 -5.95 -5.41
C ALA A 89 0.74 -5.58 -4.69
N LYS A 90 1.41 -6.56 -4.09
CA LYS A 90 2.68 -6.37 -3.36
C LYS A 90 3.86 -6.22 -4.29
N ASP A 91 4.77 -5.30 -3.95
CA ASP A 91 6.08 -5.15 -4.56
C ASP A 91 7.12 -6.14 -3.95
N ARG A 92 8.39 -6.03 -4.37
CA ARG A 92 9.46 -6.87 -3.82
C ARG A 92 9.76 -6.61 -2.34
N MET A 93 9.34 -5.44 -1.82
CA MET A 93 9.46 -5.08 -0.42
C MET A 93 8.25 -5.51 0.42
N GLN A 94 7.31 -6.26 -0.20
CA GLN A 94 6.04 -6.67 0.40
C GLN A 94 5.12 -5.48 0.76
N ASP A 95 5.33 -4.32 0.16
CA ASP A 95 4.42 -3.18 0.26
C ASP A 95 3.35 -3.30 -0.82
N SER A 96 2.07 -3.16 -0.45
CA SER A 96 0.96 -2.97 -1.39
C SER A 96 0.46 -1.53 -1.33
N PRO A 97 -0.34 -1.07 -2.33
CA PRO A 97 -1.04 0.21 -2.27
C PRO A 97 -1.76 0.44 -0.95
N TYR A 98 -2.54 -0.53 -0.48
CA TYR A 98 -3.24 -0.49 0.80
C TYR A 98 -2.29 -0.35 1.99
N LEU A 99 -1.32 -1.27 2.11
CA LEU A 99 -0.37 -1.26 3.22
C LEU A 99 0.44 0.04 3.28
N TYR A 100 0.89 0.53 2.12
CA TYR A 100 1.69 1.75 2.07
C TYR A 100 0.87 3.01 2.36
N ALA A 101 -0.40 3.08 1.90
CA ALA A 101 -1.30 4.19 2.23
C ALA A 101 -1.53 4.28 3.74
N GLY A 102 -1.77 3.14 4.42
CA GLY A 102 -1.89 3.07 5.88
C GLY A 102 -0.60 3.50 6.58
N ALA A 103 0.53 2.89 6.23
CA ALA A 103 1.83 3.18 6.83
C ALA A 103 2.31 4.63 6.65
N SER A 104 1.89 5.31 5.58
CA SER A 104 2.31 6.68 5.25
C SER A 104 1.30 7.77 5.64
N GLY A 105 0.19 7.39 6.30
CA GLY A 105 -0.83 8.31 6.78
C GLY A 105 -1.65 8.98 5.67
N GLN A 106 -1.74 8.37 4.49
CA GLN A 106 -2.49 8.91 3.36
C GLN A 106 -3.97 8.49 3.46
N THR A 107 -4.69 9.10 4.39
CA THR A 107 -6.03 8.68 4.82
C THR A 107 -7.04 8.63 3.67
N GLU A 108 -7.03 9.60 2.74
CA GLU A 108 -7.94 9.60 1.59
C GLU A 108 -7.67 8.41 0.64
N ILE A 109 -6.40 8.14 0.38
CA ILE A 109 -6.01 6.98 -0.46
C ILE A 109 -6.34 5.68 0.26
N LEU A 110 -6.07 5.60 1.56
CA LEU A 110 -6.45 4.44 2.36
C LEU A 110 -7.96 4.18 2.29
N GLN A 111 -8.78 5.22 2.43
CA GLN A 111 -10.24 5.09 2.31
C GLN A 111 -10.66 4.53 0.94
N MET A 112 -10.02 5.01 -0.14
CA MET A 112 -10.27 4.47 -1.48
C MET A 112 -9.84 3.01 -1.61
N THR A 113 -8.67 2.62 -1.08
CA THR A 113 -8.23 1.22 -1.13
C THR A 113 -9.17 0.30 -0.36
N LEU A 114 -9.65 0.72 0.81
CA LEU A 114 -10.63 -0.02 1.61
C LEU A 114 -11.95 -0.23 0.83
N ALA A 115 -12.44 0.82 0.16
CA ALA A 115 -13.65 0.74 -0.66
C ALA A 115 -13.48 -0.17 -1.91
N HIS A 116 -12.25 -0.47 -2.32
CA HIS A 116 -11.94 -1.31 -3.48
C HIS A 116 -11.34 -2.67 -3.10
N GLY A 117 -11.71 -3.20 -1.93
CA GLY A 117 -11.40 -4.58 -1.56
C GLY A 117 -9.98 -4.79 -1.01
N ALA A 118 -9.46 -3.85 -0.22
CA ALA A 118 -8.22 -4.06 0.50
C ALA A 118 -8.30 -5.29 1.42
N ASP A 119 -7.29 -6.14 1.39
CA ASP A 119 -7.15 -7.27 2.30
C ASP A 119 -6.62 -6.80 3.66
N LEU A 120 -7.52 -6.70 4.63
CA LEU A 120 -7.20 -6.22 5.99
C LEU A 120 -6.22 -7.13 6.74
N ARG A 121 -6.08 -8.39 6.31
CA ARG A 121 -5.18 -9.37 6.89
C ARG A 121 -3.80 -9.36 6.24
N SER A 122 -3.63 -8.61 5.16
CA SER A 122 -2.35 -8.46 4.46
C SER A 122 -1.31 -7.84 5.39
N THR A 123 -0.08 -8.36 5.33
CA THR A 123 1.04 -7.89 6.15
C THR A 123 2.21 -7.41 5.30
N ASN A 124 2.98 -6.47 5.82
CA ASN A 124 4.25 -6.01 5.25
C ASN A 124 5.38 -7.04 5.51
N ARG A 125 6.61 -6.72 5.09
CA ARG A 125 7.80 -7.58 5.31
C ARG A 125 8.14 -7.86 6.78
N TYR A 126 7.63 -7.05 7.71
CA TYR A 126 7.81 -7.22 9.15
C TYR A 126 6.63 -7.98 9.81
N GLY A 127 5.73 -8.54 9.02
CA GLY A 127 4.56 -9.24 9.51
C GLY A 127 3.47 -8.32 10.08
N GLY A 128 3.62 -7.00 9.98
CA GLY A 128 2.63 -6.04 10.49
C GLY A 128 1.53 -5.74 9.49
N THR A 129 0.28 -5.68 9.95
CA THR A 129 -0.86 -5.13 9.20
C THR A 129 -0.67 -3.63 8.98
N ALA A 130 -1.54 -2.98 8.20
CA ALA A 130 -1.48 -1.52 8.00
C ALA A 130 -1.60 -0.71 9.30
N LEU A 131 -2.26 -1.27 10.32
CA LEU A 131 -2.50 -0.61 11.62
C LEU A 131 -1.20 -0.38 12.41
N ILE A 132 -0.30 -1.36 12.41
CA ILE A 132 0.94 -1.30 13.20
C ILE A 132 1.81 -0.10 12.80
N PRO A 133 2.26 0.06 11.52
CA PRO A 133 3.07 1.21 11.14
C PRO A 133 2.31 2.55 11.17
N ALA A 134 0.96 2.53 11.05
CA ALA A 134 0.16 3.73 11.23
C ALA A 134 0.20 4.22 12.70
N ALA A 135 0.14 3.30 13.65
CA ALA A 135 0.25 3.56 15.07
C ALA A 135 1.67 4.01 15.46
N GLU A 136 2.70 3.28 15.00
CA GLU A 136 4.11 3.64 15.17
C GLU A 136 4.40 5.09 14.80
N ARG A 137 3.87 5.53 13.66
CA ARG A 137 4.15 6.88 13.10
C ARG A 137 3.22 7.98 13.59
N GLY A 138 2.28 7.65 14.45
CA GLY A 138 1.38 8.62 15.04
C GLY A 138 0.28 9.14 14.10
N HIS A 139 -0.15 8.33 13.13
CA HIS A 139 -1.18 8.71 12.15
C HIS A 139 -2.60 8.48 12.70
N VAL A 140 -3.05 9.34 13.61
CA VAL A 140 -4.32 9.19 14.37
C VAL A 140 -5.52 8.90 13.48
N SER A 141 -5.76 9.72 12.44
CA SER A 141 -6.91 9.54 11.53
C SER A 141 -6.85 8.22 10.75
N THR A 142 -5.64 7.79 10.39
CA THR A 142 -5.42 6.52 9.68
C THR A 142 -5.67 5.34 10.60
N VAL A 143 -5.20 5.40 11.87
CA VAL A 143 -5.47 4.39 12.90
C VAL A 143 -6.97 4.25 13.13
N GLN A 144 -7.68 5.37 13.28
CA GLN A 144 -9.13 5.36 13.45
C GLN A 144 -9.82 4.67 12.26
N LEU A 145 -9.48 5.05 11.04
CA LEU A 145 -10.07 4.46 9.83
C LEU A 145 -9.80 2.95 9.71
N LEU A 146 -8.60 2.48 10.07
CA LEU A 146 -8.26 1.06 10.05
C LEU A 146 -9.03 0.26 11.12
N ILE A 147 -9.22 0.82 12.31
CA ILE A 147 -10.04 0.24 13.37
C ILE A 147 -11.50 0.14 12.91
N GLU A 148 -12.06 1.21 12.34
CA GLU A 148 -13.43 1.24 11.82
C GLU A 148 -13.64 0.23 10.66
N ALA A 149 -12.60 -0.02 9.88
CA ALA A 149 -12.60 -1.04 8.83
C ALA A 149 -12.54 -2.48 9.37
N GLY A 150 -12.21 -2.68 10.66
CA GLY A 150 -12.16 -3.99 11.29
C GLY A 150 -10.80 -4.70 11.19
N VAL A 151 -9.71 -3.95 11.06
CA VAL A 151 -8.36 -4.52 11.18
C VAL A 151 -8.16 -5.06 12.60
N ASP A 152 -7.59 -6.25 12.71
CA ASP A 152 -7.27 -6.89 13.99
C ASP A 152 -6.32 -5.99 14.81
N VAL A 153 -6.81 -5.50 15.96
CA VAL A 153 -6.09 -4.57 16.83
C VAL A 153 -4.98 -5.26 17.64
N ASP A 154 -5.12 -6.58 17.84
CA ASP A 154 -4.18 -7.40 18.61
C ASP A 154 -3.25 -8.22 17.71
N HIS A 155 -3.26 -7.94 16.39
CA HIS A 155 -2.31 -8.58 15.48
C HIS A 155 -0.87 -8.37 15.95
N ILE A 156 -0.11 -9.47 16.00
CA ILE A 156 1.30 -9.47 16.43
C ILE A 156 2.21 -9.57 15.21
N ASN A 157 3.16 -8.66 15.08
CA ASN A 157 4.15 -8.66 14.00
C ASN A 157 5.34 -9.61 14.31
N ASN A 158 6.32 -9.68 13.41
CA ASN A 158 7.51 -10.54 13.54
C ASN A 158 8.46 -10.13 14.69
N LEU A 159 8.23 -8.97 15.32
CA LEU A 159 8.95 -8.51 16.51
C LEU A 159 8.24 -8.88 17.81
N GLY A 160 7.11 -9.58 17.73
CA GLY A 160 6.26 -9.89 18.87
C GLY A 160 5.45 -8.68 19.37
N TRP A 161 5.23 -7.66 18.53
CA TRP A 161 4.59 -6.40 18.93
C TRP A 161 3.23 -6.20 18.28
N THR A 162 2.27 -5.74 19.09
CA THR A 162 0.97 -5.23 18.64
C THR A 162 1.07 -3.74 18.27
N ALA A 163 0.02 -3.20 17.66
CA ALA A 163 -0.10 -1.75 17.43
C ALA A 163 0.00 -0.95 18.73
N LEU A 164 -0.52 -1.47 19.84
CA LEU A 164 -0.43 -0.85 21.15
C LEU A 164 1.03 -0.82 21.67
N LEU A 165 1.76 -1.92 21.58
CA LEU A 165 3.18 -1.98 21.93
C LEU A 165 4.01 -1.01 21.08
N GLU A 166 3.82 -0.99 19.75
CA GLU A 166 4.51 -0.04 18.85
C GLU A 166 4.25 1.42 19.24
N THR A 167 2.98 1.75 19.58
CA THR A 167 2.59 3.09 20.04
C THR A 167 3.36 3.51 21.30
N VAL A 168 3.53 2.60 22.25
CA VAL A 168 4.21 2.87 23.52
C VAL A 168 5.73 2.85 23.37
N ILE A 169 6.26 1.84 22.66
CA ILE A 169 7.72 1.62 22.54
C ILE A 169 8.37 2.65 21.62
N LEU A 170 7.76 2.97 20.49
CA LEU A 170 8.35 3.85 19.47
C LEU A 170 7.79 5.27 19.51
N GLY A 171 6.62 5.46 20.13
CA GLY A 171 6.03 6.77 20.32
C GLY A 171 6.79 7.63 21.34
N ASP A 172 6.67 8.96 21.17
CA ASP A 172 7.29 9.97 22.03
C ASP A 172 6.45 10.33 23.27
N GLY A 173 5.32 9.66 23.48
CA GLY A 173 4.37 9.95 24.57
C GLY A 173 3.55 11.22 24.40
N SER A 174 3.63 11.89 23.25
CA SER A 174 2.86 13.09 22.95
C SER A 174 1.36 12.81 22.85
N GLN A 175 0.57 13.89 22.78
CA GLN A 175 -0.89 13.83 22.70
C GLN A 175 -1.41 12.91 21.58
N ARG A 176 -0.75 12.88 20.41
CA ARG A 176 -1.17 12.01 19.32
C ARG A 176 -1.02 10.51 19.66
N TYR A 177 0.03 10.11 20.39
CA TYR A 177 0.21 8.72 20.82
C TYR A 177 -0.74 8.37 21.97
N ALA A 178 -1.06 9.32 22.85
CA ALA A 178 -2.11 9.14 23.84
C ALA A 178 -3.48 8.93 23.16
N GLN A 179 -3.80 9.68 22.11
CA GLN A 179 -5.02 9.49 21.31
C GLN A 179 -5.06 8.11 20.64
N ILE A 180 -3.94 7.66 20.03
CA ILE A 180 -3.85 6.33 19.41
C ILE A 180 -4.05 5.25 20.47
N THR A 181 -3.38 5.35 21.63
CA THR A 181 -3.58 4.43 22.75
C THR A 181 -5.05 4.37 23.15
N GLN A 182 -5.72 5.51 23.25
CA GLN A 182 -7.14 5.56 23.58
C GLN A 182 -8.03 4.91 22.53
N LEU A 183 -7.75 5.13 21.23
CA LEU A 183 -8.48 4.50 20.13
C LEU A 183 -8.32 2.98 20.15
N LEU A 184 -7.09 2.47 20.34
CA LEU A 184 -6.81 1.04 20.41
C LEU A 184 -7.52 0.39 21.61
N ILE A 185 -7.46 1.01 22.79
CA ILE A 185 -8.18 0.55 24.00
C ILE A 185 -9.68 0.52 23.75
N ALA A 186 -10.25 1.58 23.18
CA ALA A 186 -11.67 1.67 22.87
C ALA A 186 -12.13 0.61 21.84
N ALA A 187 -11.22 0.20 20.96
CA ALA A 187 -11.44 -0.88 19.99
C ALA A 187 -11.26 -2.29 20.58
N GLY A 188 -10.93 -2.41 21.86
CA GLY A 188 -10.80 -3.68 22.56
C GLY A 188 -9.41 -4.31 22.54
N ALA A 189 -8.36 -3.54 22.26
CA ALA A 189 -6.99 -4.03 22.33
C ALA A 189 -6.67 -4.61 23.73
N ASP A 190 -6.05 -5.78 23.79
CA ASP A 190 -5.60 -6.37 25.05
C ASP A 190 -4.38 -5.60 25.60
N VAL A 191 -4.64 -4.81 26.62
CA VAL A 191 -3.64 -3.95 27.27
C VAL A 191 -2.57 -4.72 28.05
N ASN A 192 -2.71 -6.05 28.16
CA ASN A 192 -1.77 -6.94 28.86
C ASN A 192 -0.95 -7.84 27.92
N LEU A 193 -1.18 -7.78 26.61
CA LEU A 193 -0.31 -8.48 25.64
C LEU A 193 1.11 -7.94 25.75
N ALA A 194 1.99 -8.80 26.26
CA ALA A 194 3.40 -8.49 26.44
C ALA A 194 4.20 -8.79 25.17
N ASP A 195 5.36 -8.15 25.03
CA ASP A 195 6.35 -8.49 24.02
C ASP A 195 7.00 -9.87 24.28
N GLU A 196 7.90 -10.31 23.40
CA GLU A 196 8.60 -11.58 23.53
C GLU A 196 9.46 -11.68 24.81
N GLN A 197 9.80 -10.55 25.45
CA GLN A 197 10.53 -10.48 26.69
C GLN A 197 9.60 -10.50 27.93
N GLY A 198 8.29 -10.59 27.70
CA GLY A 198 7.28 -10.57 28.76
C GLY A 198 7.03 -9.17 29.33
N VAL A 199 7.45 -8.10 28.64
CA VAL A 199 7.25 -6.73 29.09
C VAL A 199 5.91 -6.21 28.54
N THR A 200 5.02 -5.80 29.47
CA THR A 200 3.68 -5.31 29.11
C THR A 200 3.71 -3.85 28.62
N PRO A 201 2.69 -3.40 27.86
CA PRO A 201 2.55 -1.98 27.47
C PRO A 201 2.65 -1.03 28.66
N LEU A 202 2.07 -1.41 29.80
CA LEU A 202 2.14 -0.60 31.03
C LEU A 202 3.58 -0.49 31.57
N ALA A 203 4.35 -1.59 31.55
CA ALA A 203 5.73 -1.59 31.99
C ALA A 203 6.60 -0.71 31.08
N HIS A 204 6.41 -0.78 29.76
CA HIS A 204 7.09 0.09 28.80
C HIS A 204 6.73 1.57 29.02
N ALA A 205 5.44 1.91 29.21
CA ALA A 205 5.01 3.26 29.43
C ALA A 205 5.67 3.88 30.69
N ARG A 206 5.80 3.10 31.77
CA ARG A 206 6.51 3.51 32.99
C ARG A 206 8.00 3.75 32.77
N GLN A 207 8.69 2.81 32.12
CA GLN A 207 10.12 2.93 31.81
C GLN A 207 10.40 4.20 31.00
N ARG A 208 9.49 4.54 30.09
CA ARG A 208 9.60 5.70 29.19
C ARG A 208 9.01 6.99 29.79
N ARG A 209 8.46 6.94 30.99
CA ARG A 209 7.84 8.08 31.71
C ARG A 209 6.69 8.71 30.92
N GLN A 210 5.94 7.91 30.20
CA GLN A 210 4.76 8.34 29.41
C GLN A 210 3.52 8.40 30.32
N THR A 211 3.47 9.38 31.21
CA THR A 211 2.49 9.45 32.31
C THR A 211 1.04 9.38 31.83
N VAL A 212 0.70 10.06 30.73
CA VAL A 212 -0.68 10.03 30.18
C VAL A 212 -1.05 8.66 29.68
N ILE A 213 -0.15 8.00 28.92
CA ILE A 213 -0.36 6.66 28.40
C ILE A 213 -0.43 5.64 29.56
N GLU A 214 0.42 5.77 30.57
CA GLU A 214 0.34 4.93 31.79
C GLU A 214 -1.04 5.04 32.46
N GLN A 215 -1.57 6.25 32.59
CA GLN A 215 -2.89 6.45 33.18
C GLN A 215 -4.02 5.82 32.35
N LEU A 216 -3.96 5.94 31.01
CA LEU A 216 -4.93 5.32 30.11
C LEU A 216 -4.89 3.79 30.22
N LEU A 217 -3.69 3.20 30.22
CA LEU A 217 -3.52 1.75 30.35
C LEU A 217 -4.04 1.22 31.69
N ARG A 218 -3.74 1.92 32.81
CA ARG A 218 -4.24 1.56 34.14
C ARG A 218 -5.79 1.66 34.22
N ALA A 219 -6.36 2.70 33.65
CA ALA A 219 -7.81 2.87 33.61
C ALA A 219 -8.50 1.75 32.81
N ALA A 220 -7.79 1.18 31.82
CA ALA A 220 -8.25 0.04 31.02
C ALA A 220 -7.97 -1.33 31.67
N GLY A 221 -7.41 -1.38 32.90
CA GLY A 221 -7.16 -2.62 33.62
C GLY A 221 -5.80 -3.28 33.38
N ALA A 222 -4.82 -2.55 32.80
CA ALA A 222 -3.47 -3.05 32.64
C ALA A 222 -2.78 -3.35 34.00
N ARG A 223 -1.98 -4.42 34.04
CA ARG A 223 -1.34 -4.96 35.26
C ARG A 223 0.18 -4.98 35.17
#